data_024cbdf82cec1991bc16876fdc4ad6fe
#
_entry.id   024cbdf82cec1991bc16876fdc4ad6fe
#
_cell.length_a   1.000
_cell.length_b   1.000
_cell.length_c   1.000
_cell.angle_alpha   90.00
_cell.angle_beta   90.00
_cell.angle_gamma   90.00
#
_symmetry.space_group_name_H-M   'P 1'
#
loop_
_entity.id
_entity.type
_entity.pdbx_description
1 polymer ?
#
loop_
_entity_poly.entity_id
_entity_poly.type
_entity_poly.pdbx_seq_one_letter_code
_entity_poly.pdbx_strand_id
1 'polypeptide(L)'
;MCIRDSVNTVKLGLEDDRIHALILGYWHTIVTPPMVFAKLMVEVVEEMRAKGKVKPVVASLAGDVQVEEAAQYLYEHGIPAYAYSTEIPVAVLGAKYQWARGAGLL
;
A
#
# COMPACT_ATOMS: atom_id res chain seq x y z
N MET A 1 7.61 14.09 6.75
CA MET A 1 6.27 13.65 7.18
C MET A 1 6.41 12.72 8.39
N CYS A 2 5.59 12.91 9.42
CA CYS A 2 5.57 12.04 10.60
C CYS A 2 4.92 10.70 10.22
N ILE A 3 5.49 9.58 10.67
CA ILE A 3 4.94 8.25 10.36
C ILE A 3 3.52 8.09 10.93
N ARG A 4 3.22 8.73 12.05
CA ARG A 4 1.87 8.72 12.63
C ARG A 4 0.85 9.37 11.69
N ASP A 5 1.24 10.46 11.04
CA ASP A 5 0.37 11.14 10.07
C ASP A 5 0.14 10.26 8.85
N SER A 6 1.15 9.51 8.41
CA SER A 6 1.01 8.56 7.32
C SER A 6 0.04 7.44 7.68
N VAL A 7 0.14 6.89 8.89
CA VAL A 7 -0.80 5.88 9.39
C VAL A 7 -2.23 6.41 9.40
N ASN A 8 -2.43 7.61 9.94
CA ASN A 8 -3.76 8.22 10.00
C ASN A 8 -4.34 8.48 8.61
N THR A 9 -3.49 8.94 7.67
CA THR A 9 -3.91 9.17 6.29
C THR A 9 -4.37 7.87 5.62
N VAL A 10 -3.65 6.78 5.82
CA VAL A 10 -4.02 5.47 5.29
C VAL A 10 -5.36 5.00 5.86
N LYS A 11 -5.57 5.15 7.18
CA LYS A 11 -6.83 4.80 7.81
C LYS A 11 -7.99 5.59 7.20
N LEU A 12 -7.83 6.89 7.03
CA LEU A 12 -8.86 7.74 6.42
C LEU A 12 -9.19 7.30 5.00
N GLY A 13 -8.16 6.98 4.22
CA GLY A 13 -8.35 6.48 2.85
C GLY A 13 -9.10 5.16 2.81
N LEU A 14 -8.80 4.24 3.72
CA LEU A 14 -9.45 2.94 3.77
C LEU A 14 -10.89 3.04 4.30
N GLU A 15 -11.20 4.03 5.14
CA GLU A 15 -12.55 4.24 5.67
C GLU A 15 -13.46 4.98 4.70
N ASP A 16 -12.92 5.80 3.81
CA ASP A 16 -13.71 6.65 2.91
C ASP A 16 -14.29 5.84 1.76
N ASP A 17 -15.61 5.79 1.69
CA ASP A 17 -16.33 5.03 0.66
C ASP A 17 -16.14 5.59 -0.76
N ARG A 18 -15.61 6.81 -0.88
CA ARG A 18 -15.31 7.43 -2.17
C ARG A 18 -13.97 6.99 -2.73
N ILE A 19 -13.12 6.36 -1.91
CA ILE A 19 -11.81 5.87 -2.29
C ILE A 19 -11.90 4.36 -2.45
N HIS A 20 -11.53 3.84 -3.62
CA HIS A 20 -11.70 2.43 -3.95
C HIS A 20 -10.41 1.63 -3.89
N ALA A 21 -9.27 2.28 -3.89
CA ALA A 21 -7.96 1.64 -3.84
C ALA A 21 -6.91 2.63 -3.34
N LEU A 22 -5.78 2.12 -2.84
CA LEU A 22 -4.67 2.95 -2.38
C LEU A 22 -3.36 2.53 -3.03
N ILE A 23 -2.54 3.52 -3.35
CA ILE A 23 -1.13 3.31 -3.67
C ILE A 23 -0.32 3.95 -2.55
N LEU A 24 0.48 3.14 -1.87
CA LEU A 24 1.37 3.61 -0.82
C LEU A 24 2.72 3.94 -1.44
N GLY A 25 3.07 5.22 -1.45
CA GLY A 25 4.36 5.68 -1.94
C GLY A 25 5.35 5.86 -0.79
N TYR A 26 6.53 5.29 -0.92
CA TYR A 26 7.59 5.43 0.07
C TYR A 26 8.90 5.77 -0.61
N TRP A 27 9.60 6.72 -0.03
CA TRP A 27 10.94 7.09 -0.45
C TRP A 27 11.86 7.02 0.77
N HIS A 28 12.93 6.24 0.68
CA HIS A 28 13.84 6.06 1.79
C HIS A 28 14.53 7.38 2.16
N THR A 29 14.28 7.83 3.37
CA THR A 29 14.92 9.02 3.95
C THR A 29 15.54 8.62 5.28
N ILE A 30 16.31 9.54 5.87
CA ILE A 30 16.91 9.27 7.19
C ILE A 30 15.86 9.18 8.30
N VAL A 31 14.65 9.70 8.07
CA VAL A 31 13.63 9.85 9.11
C VAL A 31 12.93 8.54 9.42
N THR A 32 12.60 7.75 8.41
CA THR A 32 11.85 6.51 8.60
C THR A 32 12.50 5.36 7.84
N PRO A 33 13.04 4.34 8.53
CA PRO A 33 13.58 3.17 7.85
C PRO A 33 12.49 2.43 7.06
N PRO A 34 12.84 1.82 5.92
CA PRO A 34 11.86 1.12 5.08
C PRO A 34 11.09 0.03 5.81
N MET A 35 11.76 -0.76 6.64
CA MET A 35 11.12 -1.86 7.36
C MET A 35 10.11 -1.36 8.41
N VAL A 36 10.39 -0.23 9.05
CA VAL A 36 9.46 0.40 9.98
C VAL A 36 8.20 0.83 9.25
N PHE A 37 8.35 1.45 8.10
CA PHE A 37 7.23 1.82 7.24
C PHE A 37 6.41 0.59 6.84
N ALA A 38 7.08 -0.46 6.38
CA ALA A 38 6.42 -1.68 5.93
C ALA A 38 5.60 -2.33 7.04
N LYS A 39 6.17 -2.46 8.24
CA LYS A 39 5.47 -3.06 9.37
C LYS A 39 4.25 -2.26 9.80
N LEU A 40 4.37 -0.93 9.84
CA LEU A 40 3.25 -0.07 10.20
C LEU A 40 2.13 -0.11 9.17
N MET A 41 2.47 -0.16 7.89
CA MET A 41 1.47 -0.26 6.84
C MET A 41 0.74 -1.60 6.89
N VAL A 42 1.43 -2.69 7.15
CA VAL A 42 0.82 -4.00 7.33
C VAL A 42 -0.16 -3.98 8.51
N GLU A 43 0.26 -3.43 9.66
CA GLU A 43 -0.61 -3.31 10.83
C GLU A 43 -1.90 -2.56 10.52
N VAL A 44 -1.77 -1.41 9.88
CA VAL A 44 -2.93 -0.57 9.55
C VAL A 44 -3.88 -1.28 8.59
N VAL A 45 -3.35 -1.88 7.54
CA VAL A 45 -4.17 -2.57 6.54
C VAL A 45 -4.86 -3.78 7.16
N GLU A 46 -4.17 -4.56 7.98
CA GLU A 46 -4.76 -5.71 8.65
C GLU A 46 -5.85 -5.28 9.64
N GLU A 47 -5.61 -4.23 10.42
CA GLU A 47 -6.60 -3.67 11.32
C GLU A 47 -7.87 -3.27 10.58
N MET A 48 -7.72 -2.57 9.46
CA MET A 48 -8.87 -2.11 8.67
C MET A 48 -9.58 -3.27 7.98
N ARG A 49 -8.86 -4.28 7.52
CA ARG A 49 -9.47 -5.49 6.96
C ARG A 49 -10.30 -6.23 8.01
N ALA A 50 -9.83 -6.29 9.24
CA ALA A 50 -10.56 -6.89 10.35
C ALA A 50 -11.87 -6.15 10.64
N LYS A 51 -11.93 -4.86 10.33
CA LYS A 51 -13.15 -4.03 10.46
C LYS A 51 -14.04 -4.08 9.22
N GLY A 52 -13.73 -4.91 8.25
CA GLY A 52 -14.49 -5.02 7.01
C GLY A 52 -14.16 -3.99 5.95
N LYS A 53 -13.13 -3.18 6.16
CA LYS A 53 -12.69 -2.16 5.19
C LYS A 53 -11.63 -2.75 4.27
N VAL A 54 -12.04 -3.62 3.35
CA VAL A 54 -11.16 -4.32 2.43
C VAL A 54 -11.13 -3.58 1.10
N LYS A 55 -9.94 -3.08 0.72
CA LYS A 55 -9.71 -2.40 -0.56
C LYS A 55 -8.38 -2.84 -1.13
N PRO A 56 -8.21 -2.80 -2.47
CA PRO A 56 -6.89 -3.05 -3.06
C PRO A 56 -5.87 -2.03 -2.56
N VAL A 57 -4.75 -2.51 -2.06
CA VAL A 57 -3.64 -1.66 -1.62
C VAL A 57 -2.37 -2.20 -2.27
N VAL A 58 -1.65 -1.33 -2.96
CA VAL A 58 -0.36 -1.66 -3.54
C VAL A 58 0.66 -0.63 -3.08
N ALA A 59 1.93 -0.96 -3.14
CA ALA A 59 2.99 -0.07 -2.69
C ALA A 59 4.06 0.13 -3.75
N SER A 60 4.62 1.32 -3.76
CA SER A 60 5.76 1.68 -4.58
C SER A 60 6.85 2.23 -3.65
N LEU A 61 8.01 1.60 -3.65
CA LEU A 61 9.10 1.98 -2.76
C LEU A 61 10.32 2.38 -3.57
N ALA A 62 10.91 3.51 -3.23
CA ALA A 62 12.14 3.99 -3.86
C ALA A 62 13.23 4.21 -2.81
N GLY A 63 14.45 3.86 -3.14
CA GLY A 63 15.58 4.03 -2.23
C GLY A 63 16.71 3.06 -2.54
N ASP A 64 17.25 2.42 -1.52
CA ASP A 64 18.37 1.50 -1.64
C ASP A 64 17.96 0.03 -1.43
N VAL A 65 18.94 -0.83 -1.17
CA VAL A 65 18.72 -2.27 -0.97
C VAL A 65 17.72 -2.57 0.16
N GLN A 66 17.66 -1.73 1.20
CA GLN A 66 16.74 -1.92 2.32
C GLN A 66 15.28 -1.83 1.87
N VAL A 67 15.02 -1.09 0.80
CA VAL A 67 13.69 -0.98 0.21
C VAL A 67 13.21 -2.32 -0.35
N GLU A 68 14.12 -3.13 -0.89
CA GLU A 68 13.79 -4.45 -1.42
C GLU A 68 13.29 -5.40 -0.32
N GLU A 69 13.93 -5.36 0.85
CA GLU A 69 13.52 -6.16 2.00
C GLU A 69 12.13 -5.74 2.49
N ALA A 70 11.88 -4.43 2.53
CA ALA A 70 10.59 -3.89 2.93
C ALA A 70 9.51 -4.28 1.93
N ALA A 71 9.79 -4.22 0.63
CA ALA A 71 8.86 -4.64 -0.41
C ALA A 71 8.52 -6.13 -0.29
N GLN A 72 9.51 -6.96 0.01
CA GLN A 72 9.29 -8.39 0.22
C GLN A 72 8.38 -8.63 1.43
N TYR A 73 8.62 -7.92 2.53
CA TYR A 73 7.77 -8.01 3.72
C TYR A 73 6.32 -7.65 3.41
N LEU A 74 6.10 -6.55 2.70
CA LEU A 74 4.76 -6.12 2.31
C LEU A 74 4.08 -7.17 1.43
N TYR A 75 4.81 -7.70 0.48
CA TYR A 75 4.27 -8.72 -0.43
C TYR A 75 3.84 -9.98 0.34
N GLU A 76 4.66 -10.43 1.27
CA GLU A 76 4.36 -11.60 2.09
C GLU A 76 3.14 -11.41 2.99
N HIS A 77 2.78 -10.17 3.31
CA HIS A 77 1.63 -9.83 4.14
C HIS A 77 0.42 -9.33 3.34
N GLY A 78 0.40 -9.62 2.04
CA GLY A 78 -0.76 -9.36 1.23
C GLY A 78 -0.87 -7.95 0.65
N ILE A 79 0.21 -7.18 0.68
CA ILE A 79 0.29 -5.88 0.04
C ILE A 79 1.32 -5.97 -1.10
N PRO A 80 0.88 -6.12 -2.36
CA PRO A 80 1.83 -6.15 -3.48
C PRO A 80 2.69 -4.88 -3.47
N ALA A 81 3.99 -5.06 -3.50
CA ALA A 81 4.93 -3.96 -3.41
C ALA A 81 6.01 -4.09 -4.48
N TYR A 82 6.38 -2.95 -5.06
CA TYR A 82 7.31 -2.91 -6.19
C TYR A 82 8.41 -1.90 -5.87
N ALA A 83 9.64 -2.38 -5.77
CA ALA A 83 10.79 -1.51 -5.56
C ALA A 83 11.15 -0.84 -6.88
N TYR A 84 11.49 0.44 -6.80
CA TYR A 84 12.00 1.24 -7.92
C TYR A 84 11.03 1.46 -9.08
N SER A 85 9.73 1.22 -8.89
CA SER A 85 8.75 1.45 -9.95
C SER A 85 7.49 2.11 -9.41
N THR A 86 7.02 3.13 -10.09
CA THR A 86 5.70 3.73 -9.86
C THR A 86 4.70 3.28 -10.92
N GLU A 87 5.19 2.83 -12.07
CA GLU A 87 4.35 2.40 -13.20
C GLU A 87 3.66 1.05 -12.92
N ILE A 88 4.40 0.10 -12.35
CA ILE A 88 3.88 -1.23 -12.09
C ILE A 88 2.70 -1.21 -11.12
N PRO A 89 2.76 -0.51 -9.96
CA PRO A 89 1.60 -0.42 -9.07
C PRO A 89 0.36 0.17 -9.75
N VAL A 90 0.54 1.19 -10.56
CA VAL A 90 -0.58 1.78 -11.30
C VAL A 90 -1.16 0.77 -12.29
N ALA A 91 -0.32 0.05 -13.03
CA ALA A 91 -0.77 -0.96 -13.96
C ALA A 91 -1.50 -2.12 -13.26
N VAL A 92 -1.02 -2.54 -12.09
CA VAL A 92 -1.66 -3.59 -11.29
C VAL A 92 -3.05 -3.16 -10.85
N LEU A 93 -3.21 -1.95 -10.33
CA LEU A 93 -4.52 -1.44 -9.94
C LEU A 93 -5.44 -1.27 -11.14
N GLY A 94 -4.90 -0.82 -12.28
CA GLY A 94 -5.67 -0.73 -13.51
C GLY A 94 -6.21 -2.08 -13.98
N ALA A 95 -5.38 -3.11 -13.92
CA ALA A 95 -5.78 -4.47 -14.26
C ALA A 95 -6.86 -4.99 -13.31
N LYS A 96 -6.72 -4.75 -12.01
CA LYS A 96 -7.73 -5.14 -11.02
C LYS A 96 -9.06 -4.41 -11.26
N TYR A 97 -9.01 -3.15 -11.61
CA TYR A 97 -10.19 -2.37 -11.94
C TYR A 97 -10.91 -2.95 -13.17
N GLN A 98 -10.16 -3.22 -14.24
CA GLN A 98 -10.73 -3.80 -15.45
C GLN A 98 -11.35 -5.16 -15.20
N TRP A 99 -10.68 -6.00 -14.41
CA TRP A 99 -11.22 -7.30 -14.03
C TRP A 99 -12.53 -7.15 -13.26
N ALA A 100 -12.56 -6.30 -12.24
CA ALA A 100 -13.74 -6.09 -11.41
C ALA A 100 -14.90 -5.53 -12.22
N ARG A 101 -14.62 -4.62 -13.14
CA ARG A 101 -15.63 -4.05 -14.04
C ARG A 101 -16.19 -5.13 -14.98
N GLY A 102 -15.32 -5.96 -15.56
CA GLY A 102 -15.74 -7.06 -16.44
C GLY A 102 -16.53 -8.14 -15.72
N ALA A 103 -16.26 -8.35 -14.43
CA ALA A 103 -16.97 -9.32 -13.60
C ALA A 103 -18.27 -8.76 -13.00
N GLY A 104 -18.59 -7.49 -13.25
CA GLY A 104 -19.80 -6.89 -12.73
C GLY A 104 -19.74 -6.50 -11.27
N LEU A 105 -18.55 -6.33 -10.70
CA LEU A 105 -18.37 -5.97 -9.30
C LEU A 105 -18.38 -4.46 -9.04
N LEU A 106 -18.38 -3.67 -10.09
CA LEU A 106 -18.41 -2.21 -10.03
C LEU A 106 -19.66 -1.67 -10.71
#